data_ec14e10c8e13532969fc78a7fd4a5a5f
#
_entry.id   ec14e10c8e13532969fc78a7fd4a5a5f
#
_cell.length_a   1.000
_cell.length_b   1.000
_cell.length_c   1.000
_cell.angle_alpha   90.00
_cell.angle_beta   90.00
_cell.angle_gamma   90.00
#
_symmetry.space_group_name_H-M   'P 1'
#
loop_
_entity.id
_entity.type
_entity.pdbx_description
1 polymer ?
#
loop_
_entity_poly.entity_id
_entity_poly.type
_entity_poly.pdbx_seq_one_letter_code
_entity_poly.pdbx_strand_id
1 'polypeptide(L)' 'MTADNVIGLVLALFLAAYLVAALVFPEKF' A
#
# COMPACT_ATOMS: atom_id res chain seq x y z
N MET A 1 -9.04 15.61 -10.55
CA MET A 1 -8.62 14.24 -10.28
C MET A 1 -9.18 13.31 -11.32
N THR A 2 -8.33 12.49 -11.87
CA THR A 2 -8.73 11.55 -12.90
C THR A 2 -8.77 10.15 -12.33
N ALA A 3 -9.38 9.22 -13.07
CA ALA A 3 -9.44 7.84 -12.65
C ALA A 3 -8.03 7.27 -12.47
N ASP A 4 -7.11 7.71 -13.30
CA ASP A 4 -5.71 7.30 -13.19
C ASP A 4 -5.14 7.67 -11.82
N ASN A 5 -5.40 8.88 -11.37
CA ASN A 5 -4.92 9.33 -10.08
C ASN A 5 -5.54 8.55 -8.94
N VAL A 6 -6.82 8.26 -9.06
CA VAL A 6 -7.51 7.50 -8.02
C VAL A 6 -6.93 6.11 -7.90
N ILE A 7 -6.71 5.46 -9.05
CA ILE A 7 -6.14 4.11 -9.05
C ILE A 7 -4.74 4.14 -8.45
N GLY A 8 -3.95 5.13 -8.82
CA GLY A 8 -2.61 5.26 -8.28
C GLY A 8 -2.61 5.44 -6.77
N LEU A 9 -3.56 6.24 -6.28
CA LEU A 9 -3.67 6.47 -4.84
C LEU A 9 -4.03 5.20 -4.10
N VAL A 10 -4.95 4.43 -4.65
CA VAL A 10 -5.37 3.18 -4.02
C VAL A 10 -4.20 2.21 -3.96
N LEU A 11 -3.48 2.07 -5.07
CA LEU A 11 -2.33 1.17 -5.11
C LEU A 11 -1.25 1.62 -4.15
N ALA A 12 -0.99 2.92 -4.09
CA ALA A 12 0.01 3.45 -3.19
C ALA A 12 -0.37 3.18 -1.75
N LEU A 13 -1.66 3.30 -1.43
CA LEU A 13 -2.14 3.05 -0.09
C LEU A 13 -1.92 1.59 0.29
N PHE A 14 -2.20 0.68 -0.64
CA PHE A 14 -2.00 -0.75 -0.38
C PHE A 14 -0.53 -1.06 -0.17
N LEU A 15 0.34 -0.48 -0.99
CA LEU A 15 1.77 -0.69 -0.84
C LEU A 15 2.28 -0.13 0.47
N ALA A 16 1.80 1.05 0.84
CA ALA A 16 2.20 1.65 2.10
C ALA A 16 1.80 0.78 3.27
N ALA A 17 0.56 0.28 3.24
CA ALA A 17 0.08 -0.59 4.30
C ALA A 17 0.91 -1.87 4.37
N TYR A 18 1.28 -2.39 3.21
CA TYR A 18 2.10 -3.59 3.15
C TYR A 18 3.47 -3.35 3.79
N LEU A 19 4.07 -2.21 3.48
CA LEU A 19 5.37 -1.89 4.03
C LEU A 19 5.31 -1.71 5.55
N VAL A 20 4.25 -1.05 6.01
CA VAL A 20 4.07 -0.86 7.45
C VAL A 20 3.89 -2.21 8.14
N ALA A 21 3.09 -3.07 7.56
CA ALA A 21 2.87 -4.40 8.12
C ALA A 21 4.17 -5.19 8.18
N ALA A 22 5.00 -5.05 7.15
CA ALA A 22 6.27 -5.75 7.10
C ALA A 22 7.21 -5.27 8.19
N LEU A 23 7.10 -4.00 8.58
CA LEU A 23 7.92 -3.45 9.64
C LEU A 23 7.41 -3.84 11.01
N VAL A 24 6.09 -3.91 11.17
CA VAL A 24 5.50 -4.23 12.46
C VAL A 24 5.46 -5.75 12.66
N PHE A 25 5.05 -6.48 11.63
CA PHE A 25 4.99 -7.94 11.69
C PHE A 25 5.81 -8.51 10.55
N PRO A 26 7.12 -8.57 10.72
CA PRO A 26 7.99 -9.02 9.63
C PRO A 26 7.92 -10.50 9.32
N GLU A 27 7.24 -11.28 10.11
CA GLU A 27 7.15 -12.72 9.83
C GLU A 27 6.10 -12.96 8.78
N LYS A 28 6.56 -13.07 7.56
CA LYS A 28 5.71 -13.29 6.45
C LYS A 28 5.08 -14.64 6.44
N PHE A 29 5.68 -15.57 6.90
CA PHE A 29 5.17 -16.93 6.96
C PHE A 29 5.25 -17.40 8.38
#